data_34733c10e984c0bec75e724c1696b41e
#
_entry.id   34733c10e984c0bec75e724c1696b41e
#
_cell.length_a   1.000
_cell.length_b   1.000
_cell.length_c   1.000
_cell.angle_alpha   90.00
_cell.angle_beta   90.00
_cell.angle_gamma   90.00
#
_symmetry.space_group_name_H-M   'P 1'
#
loop_
_entity.id
_entity.type
_entity.pdbx_description
1 polymer ?
#
loop_
_entity_poly.entity_id
_entity_poly.type
_entity_poly.pdbx_seq_one_letter_code
_entity_poly.pdbx_strand_id
1 'polypeptide(L)'
;MKEVILNQEQMDLLKDHAVKCGSNESCAMLLGIHNEQQWNVKEVFLTRNADGDSEITFTIPPEELLYGYQLADEKHLELVGIFHSHPNSIAVPSNTDKKFMKLNGDIPWIIFSGINTDFKAYILDEDIEEIPIKIKERHFFQ
;
A
#
# COMPACT_ATOMS: atom_id res chain seq x y z
N MET A 1 -2.31 -5.84 19.17
CA MET A 1 -3.13 -5.71 17.95
C MET A 1 -2.28 -5.17 16.82
N LYS A 2 -2.34 -5.81 15.66
CA LYS A 2 -1.60 -5.37 14.48
C LYS A 2 -2.29 -4.18 13.83
N GLU A 3 -1.52 -3.19 13.41
CA GLU A 3 -2.04 -1.99 12.75
C GLU A 3 -1.03 -1.38 11.79
N VAL A 4 -1.53 -0.70 10.77
CA VAL A 4 -0.71 0.14 9.87
C VAL A 4 -0.92 1.59 10.26
N ILE A 5 0.15 2.36 10.33
CA ILE A 5 0.11 3.77 10.73
C ILE A 5 0.54 4.63 9.55
N LEU A 6 -0.36 5.52 9.13
CA LEU A 6 -0.09 6.56 8.12
C LEU A 6 -0.55 7.91 8.69
N ASN A 7 -0.12 9.00 8.06
CA ASN A 7 -0.70 10.31 8.33
C ASN A 7 -1.71 10.67 7.23
N GLN A 8 -2.46 11.73 7.43
CA GLN A 8 -3.49 12.15 6.48
C GLN A 8 -2.90 12.55 5.13
N GLU A 9 -1.74 13.19 5.11
CA GLU A 9 -1.07 13.57 3.86
C GLU A 9 -0.73 12.36 3.00
N GLN A 10 -0.27 11.28 3.64
CA GLN A 10 0.04 10.02 2.94
C GLN A 10 -1.23 9.38 2.39
N MET A 11 -2.31 9.37 3.16
CA MET A 11 -3.61 8.86 2.71
C MET A 11 -4.12 9.65 1.51
N ASP A 12 -4.04 10.98 1.58
CA ASP A 12 -4.47 11.86 0.49
C ASP A 12 -3.62 11.63 -0.77
N LEU A 13 -2.33 11.45 -0.61
CA LEU A 13 -1.41 11.16 -1.73
C LEU A 13 -1.78 9.86 -2.43
N LEU A 14 -2.07 8.80 -1.67
CA LEU A 14 -2.46 7.51 -2.23
C LEU A 14 -3.81 7.60 -2.95
N LYS A 15 -4.78 8.27 -2.35
CA LYS A 15 -6.09 8.51 -2.97
C LYS A 15 -5.96 9.29 -4.27
N ASP A 16 -5.18 10.35 -4.26
CA ASP A 16 -4.95 11.20 -5.42
C ASP A 16 -4.31 10.41 -6.56
N HIS A 17 -3.34 9.56 -6.23
CA HIS A 17 -2.71 8.65 -7.18
C HIS A 17 -3.72 7.68 -7.81
N ALA A 18 -4.60 7.11 -6.99
CA ALA A 18 -5.66 6.23 -7.47
C ALA A 18 -6.64 6.94 -8.40
N VAL A 19 -7.03 8.17 -8.05
CA VAL A 19 -7.95 8.98 -8.87
C VAL A 19 -7.30 9.31 -10.21
N LYS A 20 -6.02 9.66 -10.24
CA LYS A 20 -5.30 9.98 -11.48
C LYS A 20 -5.13 8.77 -12.40
N CYS A 21 -5.07 7.56 -11.85
CA CYS A 21 -5.03 6.34 -12.66
C CYS A 21 -6.39 5.97 -13.26
N GLY A 22 -7.47 6.63 -12.81
CA GLY A 22 -8.81 6.44 -13.34
C GLY A 22 -9.31 5.02 -13.20
N SER A 23 -9.64 4.35 -14.30
CA SER A 23 -10.14 2.99 -14.31
C SER A 23 -9.05 1.92 -14.19
N ASN A 24 -7.78 2.32 -14.14
CA ASN A 24 -6.65 1.40 -14.02
C ASN A 24 -6.23 1.25 -12.56
N GLU A 25 -5.75 0.08 -12.17
CA GLU A 25 -5.20 -0.11 -10.83
C GLU A 25 -3.94 0.74 -10.67
N SER A 26 -3.85 1.45 -9.55
CA SER A 26 -2.65 2.17 -9.14
C SER A 26 -1.88 1.36 -8.11
N CYS A 27 -0.60 1.63 -7.96
CA CYS A 27 0.21 0.96 -6.94
C CYS A 27 1.28 1.88 -6.38
N ALA A 28 1.78 1.51 -5.19
CA ALA A 28 2.83 2.24 -4.51
C ALA A 28 3.55 1.33 -3.53
N MET A 29 4.80 1.66 -3.25
CA MET A 29 5.57 1.04 -2.19
C MET A 29 5.49 1.92 -0.95
N LEU A 30 5.23 1.31 0.21
CA LEU A 30 5.19 1.99 1.49
C LEU A 30 6.45 1.65 2.26
N LEU A 31 7.24 2.67 2.56
CA LEU A 31 8.53 2.51 3.23
C LEU A 31 8.44 3.06 4.65
N GLY A 32 9.08 2.37 5.59
CA GLY A 32 8.99 2.82 6.96
C GLY A 32 9.74 1.90 7.92
N ILE A 33 9.23 1.83 9.14
CA ILE A 33 9.78 0.99 10.20
C ILE A 33 8.65 0.13 10.77
N HIS A 34 9.00 -1.04 11.27
CA HIS A 34 8.01 -1.94 11.85
C HIS A 34 8.55 -2.66 13.09
N ASN A 35 7.62 -3.06 13.94
CA ASN A 35 7.82 -4.05 14.99
C ASN A 35 6.79 -5.17 14.78
N GLU A 36 6.60 -6.03 15.75
CA GLU A 36 5.69 -7.17 15.61
C GLU A 36 4.22 -6.77 15.43
N GLN A 37 3.84 -5.57 15.89
CA GLN A 37 2.46 -5.13 15.95
C GLN A 37 2.15 -3.94 15.04
N GLN A 38 3.16 -3.20 14.61
CA GLN A 38 2.94 -1.93 13.91
C GLN A 38 3.83 -1.78 12.69
N TRP A 39 3.24 -1.34 11.59
CA TRP A 39 3.94 -0.93 10.37
C TRP A 39 3.74 0.57 10.22
N ASN A 40 4.78 1.33 10.49
CA ASN A 40 4.74 2.79 10.52
C ASN A 40 5.30 3.35 9.22
N VAL A 41 4.41 3.84 8.36
CA VAL A 41 4.79 4.37 7.05
C VAL A 41 5.44 5.74 7.23
N LYS A 42 6.66 5.88 6.73
CA LYS A 42 7.44 7.14 6.77
C LYS A 42 7.53 7.79 5.40
N GLU A 43 7.51 6.99 4.35
CA GLU A 43 7.69 7.45 2.97
C GLU A 43 6.75 6.67 2.06
N VAL A 44 6.08 7.36 1.16
CA VAL A 44 5.26 6.74 0.11
C VAL A 44 5.98 6.92 -1.21
N PHE A 45 6.31 5.82 -1.88
CA PHE A 45 6.91 5.84 -3.20
C PHE A 45 5.86 5.40 -4.23
N LEU A 46 5.31 6.37 -4.96
CA LEU A 46 4.32 6.11 -5.99
C LEU A 46 4.99 5.44 -7.19
N THR A 47 4.40 4.37 -7.68
CA THR A 47 4.93 3.61 -8.79
C THR A 47 3.94 3.60 -9.95
N ARG A 48 4.45 3.24 -11.15
CA ARG A 48 3.59 2.92 -12.27
C ARG A 48 3.08 1.49 -12.14
N ASN A 49 1.98 1.20 -12.82
CA ASN A 49 1.53 -0.16 -13.02
C ASN A 49 2.12 -0.67 -14.34
N ALA A 50 3.02 -1.66 -14.30
CA ALA A 50 3.67 -2.19 -15.49
C ALA A 50 2.70 -2.96 -16.39
N ASP A 51 1.54 -3.36 -15.87
CA ASP A 51 0.48 -3.99 -16.67
C ASP A 51 -0.30 -2.97 -17.51
N GLY A 52 0.13 -1.69 -17.48
CA GLY A 52 -0.43 -0.64 -18.31
C GLY A 52 -1.88 -0.33 -17.97
N ASP A 53 -2.77 -0.58 -18.92
CA ASP A 53 -4.18 -0.22 -18.81
C ASP A 53 -5.02 -1.28 -18.08
N SER A 54 -4.45 -2.07 -17.20
CA SER A 54 -5.20 -3.10 -16.49
C SER A 54 -6.11 -2.52 -15.41
N GLU A 55 -7.38 -2.92 -15.44
CA GLU A 55 -8.38 -2.57 -14.42
C GLU A 55 -8.42 -3.57 -13.27
N ILE A 56 -7.78 -4.73 -13.41
CA ILE A 56 -7.93 -5.86 -12.48
C ILE A 56 -6.60 -6.39 -11.94
N THR A 57 -5.47 -5.95 -12.49
CA THR A 57 -4.14 -6.39 -12.03
C THR A 57 -3.18 -5.22 -11.98
N PHE A 58 -2.10 -5.41 -11.23
CA PHE A 58 -0.99 -4.46 -11.26
C PHE A 58 0.33 -5.22 -11.13
N THR A 59 1.39 -4.61 -11.64
CA THR A 59 2.76 -5.08 -11.45
C THR A 59 3.66 -3.85 -11.33
N ILE A 60 4.44 -3.79 -10.26
CA ILE A 60 5.42 -2.71 -10.12
C ILE A 60 6.58 -2.98 -11.06
N PRO A 61 6.93 -2.03 -11.96
CA PRO A 61 8.07 -2.23 -12.86
C PRO A 61 9.34 -2.56 -12.09
N PRO A 62 10.15 -3.53 -12.57
CA PRO A 62 11.38 -3.93 -11.87
C PRO A 62 12.33 -2.77 -11.55
N GLU A 63 12.47 -1.82 -12.46
CA GLU A 63 13.34 -0.66 -12.24
C GLU A 63 12.83 0.26 -11.13
N GLU A 64 11.51 0.40 -10.99
CA GLU A 64 10.92 1.20 -9.90
C GLU A 64 10.99 0.44 -8.59
N LEU A 65 10.80 -0.88 -8.61
CA LEU A 65 10.94 -1.71 -7.43
C LEU A 65 12.37 -1.62 -6.88
N LEU A 66 13.36 -1.70 -7.75
CA LEU A 66 14.78 -1.54 -7.37
C LEU A 66 15.02 -0.15 -6.79
N TYR A 67 14.52 0.89 -7.43
CA TYR A 67 14.66 2.27 -6.96
C TYR A 67 14.04 2.44 -5.57
N GLY A 68 12.87 1.88 -5.35
CA GLY A 68 12.20 1.92 -4.05
C GLY A 68 13.02 1.26 -2.94
N TYR A 69 13.62 0.11 -3.21
CA TYR A 69 14.51 -0.55 -2.25
C TYR A 69 15.79 0.26 -1.99
N GLN A 70 16.34 0.89 -3.01
CA GLN A 70 17.50 1.78 -2.85
C GLN A 70 17.15 2.99 -2.00
N LEU A 71 15.99 3.60 -2.24
CA LEU A 71 15.49 4.71 -1.46
C LEU A 71 15.29 4.32 0.01
N ALA A 72 14.72 3.16 0.26
CA ALA A 72 14.55 2.63 1.61
C ALA A 72 15.90 2.49 2.31
N ASP A 73 16.86 1.88 1.62
CA ASP A 73 18.21 1.68 2.17
C ASP A 73 18.89 3.00 2.52
N GLU A 74 18.85 3.98 1.61
CA GLU A 74 19.41 5.32 1.85
C GLU A 74 18.80 6.02 3.06
N LYS A 75 17.51 5.81 3.31
CA LYS A 75 16.79 6.45 4.41
C LYS A 75 16.73 5.58 5.67
N HIS A 76 17.40 4.43 5.68
CA HIS A 76 17.34 3.46 6.78
C HIS A 76 15.91 3.00 7.08
N LEU A 77 15.14 2.78 6.01
CA LEU A 77 13.77 2.30 6.08
C LEU A 77 13.68 0.91 5.44
N GLU A 78 12.53 0.28 5.60
CA GLU A 78 12.20 -1.01 5.03
C GLU A 78 10.92 -0.91 4.22
N LEU A 79 10.67 -1.88 3.36
CA LEU A 79 9.36 -2.03 2.73
C LEU A 79 8.38 -2.51 3.81
N VAL A 80 7.42 -1.67 4.18
CA VAL A 80 6.45 -1.96 5.24
C VAL A 80 5.03 -2.12 4.73
N GLY A 81 4.83 -2.05 3.43
CA GLY A 81 3.52 -2.30 2.84
C GLY A 81 3.51 -2.08 1.34
N ILE A 82 2.47 -2.60 0.73
CA ILE A 82 2.16 -2.38 -0.69
C ILE A 82 0.76 -1.76 -0.75
N PHE A 83 0.62 -0.74 -1.55
CA PHE A 83 -0.67 -0.12 -1.84
C PHE A 83 -1.10 -0.44 -3.26
N HIS A 84 -2.39 -0.73 -3.46
CA HIS A 84 -3.00 -0.68 -4.77
C HIS A 84 -4.47 -0.28 -4.67
N SER A 85 -5.03 0.15 -5.80
CA SER A 85 -6.44 0.51 -5.87
C SER A 85 -7.24 -0.54 -6.61
N HIS A 86 -8.52 -0.64 -6.24
CA HIS A 86 -9.54 -1.36 -6.98
C HIS A 86 -10.50 -0.32 -7.57
N PRO A 87 -10.31 0.10 -8.84
CA PRO A 87 -11.12 1.19 -9.40
C PRO A 87 -12.61 0.87 -9.43
N ASN A 88 -12.97 -0.40 -9.67
CA ASN A 88 -14.33 -0.81 -9.93
C ASN A 88 -14.87 -1.88 -8.97
N SER A 89 -14.19 -2.07 -7.84
CA SER A 89 -14.59 -3.07 -6.84
C SER A 89 -14.32 -2.59 -5.43
N ILE A 90 -14.83 -3.34 -4.46
CA ILE A 90 -14.64 -3.03 -3.03
C ILE A 90 -13.19 -3.30 -2.60
N ALA A 91 -12.82 -2.75 -1.46
CA ALA A 91 -11.45 -2.86 -0.91
C ALA A 91 -11.23 -4.20 -0.19
N VAL A 92 -11.34 -5.28 -0.94
CA VAL A 92 -11.12 -6.65 -0.46
C VAL A 92 -10.14 -7.36 -1.41
N PRO A 93 -9.16 -8.11 -0.89
CA PRO A 93 -8.19 -8.78 -1.75
C PRO A 93 -8.85 -9.70 -2.77
N SER A 94 -8.45 -9.55 -4.03
CA SER A 94 -8.86 -10.46 -5.10
C SER A 94 -8.10 -11.78 -5.01
N ASN A 95 -8.47 -12.77 -5.82
CA ASN A 95 -7.72 -14.03 -5.89
C ASN A 95 -6.29 -13.79 -6.36
N THR A 96 -6.10 -12.86 -7.28
CA THR A 96 -4.76 -12.47 -7.75
C THR A 96 -3.96 -11.80 -6.62
N ASP A 97 -4.58 -10.89 -5.87
CA ASP A 97 -3.96 -10.26 -4.71
C ASP A 97 -3.48 -11.30 -3.69
N LYS A 98 -4.32 -12.29 -3.40
CA LYS A 98 -3.98 -13.36 -2.45
C LYS A 98 -2.74 -14.14 -2.89
N LYS A 99 -2.56 -14.36 -4.18
CA LYS A 99 -1.36 -15.03 -4.72
C LYS A 99 -0.12 -14.18 -4.47
N PHE A 100 -0.19 -12.89 -4.73
CA PHE A 100 0.93 -11.97 -4.49
C PHE A 100 1.25 -11.83 -3.01
N MET A 101 0.25 -11.79 -2.15
CA MET A 101 0.45 -11.74 -0.70
C MET A 101 1.22 -12.96 -0.21
N LYS A 102 0.92 -14.13 -0.74
CA LYS A 102 1.65 -15.37 -0.41
C LYS A 102 3.12 -15.32 -0.80
N LEU A 103 3.44 -14.63 -1.89
CA LEU A 103 4.81 -14.53 -2.40
C LEU A 103 5.62 -13.46 -1.67
N ASN A 104 4.98 -12.46 -1.09
CA ASN A 104 5.67 -11.28 -0.54
C ASN A 104 5.70 -11.23 0.99
N GLY A 105 5.24 -12.27 1.66
CA GLY A 105 5.46 -12.45 3.09
C GLY A 105 4.65 -11.53 4.01
N ASP A 106 5.29 -11.03 5.05
CA ASP A 106 4.65 -10.52 6.25
C ASP A 106 4.36 -9.01 6.23
N ILE A 107 4.15 -8.42 5.07
CA ILE A 107 3.83 -6.99 4.99
C ILE A 107 2.35 -6.76 4.72
N PRO A 108 1.77 -5.69 5.29
CA PRO A 108 0.40 -5.30 5.00
C PRO A 108 0.19 -4.86 3.55
N TRP A 109 -1.00 -5.11 3.07
CA TRP A 109 -1.48 -4.62 1.78
C TRP A 109 -2.62 -3.67 2.02
N ILE A 110 -2.49 -2.43 1.52
CA ILE A 110 -3.52 -1.42 1.64
C ILE A 110 -4.24 -1.31 0.30
N ILE A 111 -5.56 -1.42 0.34
CA ILE A 111 -6.42 -1.36 -0.85
C ILE A 111 -7.36 -0.17 -0.74
N PHE A 112 -7.43 0.62 -1.79
CA PHE A 112 -8.38 1.71 -1.92
C PHE A 112 -9.45 1.35 -2.94
N SER A 113 -10.72 1.51 -2.57
CA SER A 113 -11.85 1.28 -3.47
C SER A 113 -12.26 2.55 -4.20
N GLY A 114 -12.32 2.48 -5.53
CA GLY A 114 -12.82 3.58 -6.35
C GLY A 114 -14.34 3.74 -6.31
N ILE A 115 -15.07 2.73 -5.82
CA ILE A 115 -16.54 2.79 -5.80
C ILE A 115 -17.12 3.34 -4.50
N ASN A 116 -16.44 3.14 -3.36
CA ASN A 116 -16.94 3.60 -2.06
C ASN A 116 -15.92 4.38 -1.25
N THR A 117 -14.72 4.61 -1.80
CA THR A 117 -13.61 5.33 -1.17
C THR A 117 -13.08 4.73 0.12
N ASP A 118 -13.37 3.46 0.40
CA ASP A 118 -12.78 2.76 1.54
C ASP A 118 -11.30 2.52 1.36
N PHE A 119 -10.55 2.74 2.43
CA PHE A 119 -9.17 2.24 2.59
C PHE A 119 -9.20 1.10 3.60
N LYS A 120 -8.64 -0.03 3.23
CA LYS A 120 -8.53 -1.17 4.15
C LYS A 120 -7.15 -1.80 4.04
N ALA A 121 -6.64 -2.30 5.16
CA ALA A 121 -5.35 -2.96 5.22
C ALA A 121 -5.55 -4.43 5.58
N TYR A 122 -4.76 -5.27 4.95
CA TYR A 122 -4.80 -6.72 5.13
C TYR A 122 -3.41 -7.27 5.31
N ILE A 123 -3.29 -8.31 6.11
CA ILE A 123 -2.05 -9.05 6.25
C ILE A 123 -2.34 -10.54 6.10
N LEU A 124 -1.40 -11.27 5.53
CA LEU A 124 -1.46 -12.72 5.46
C LEU A 124 -0.68 -13.28 6.66
N ASP A 125 -1.41 -13.79 7.61
CA ASP A 125 -0.91 -14.71 8.63
C ASP A 125 -1.49 -16.05 8.22
N GLU A 126 -1.71 -17.05 8.85
CA GLU A 126 -2.27 -18.31 8.33
C GLU A 126 -3.38 -18.07 7.30
N ASP A 127 -4.27 -17.11 7.58
CA ASP A 127 -5.29 -16.61 6.67
C ASP A 127 -5.12 -15.12 6.44
N ILE A 128 -5.84 -14.57 5.45
CA ILE A 128 -5.87 -13.12 5.23
C ILE A 128 -6.76 -12.49 6.30
N GLU A 129 -6.20 -11.51 6.98
CA GLU A 129 -6.83 -10.81 8.09
C GLU A 129 -6.84 -9.31 7.81
N GLU A 130 -7.99 -8.68 8.00
CA GLU A 130 -8.06 -7.23 7.96
C GLU A 130 -7.47 -6.66 9.25
N ILE A 131 -6.61 -5.64 9.13
CA ILE A 131 -6.04 -4.95 10.27
C ILE A 131 -6.38 -3.46 10.21
N PRO A 132 -6.49 -2.76 11.34
CA PRO A 132 -6.83 -1.34 11.33
C PRO A 132 -5.74 -0.47 10.71
N ILE A 133 -6.19 0.61 10.07
CA ILE A 133 -5.34 1.72 9.65
C ILE A 133 -5.50 2.82 10.69
N LYS A 134 -4.41 3.21 11.33
CA LYS A 134 -4.39 4.31 12.28
C LYS A 134 -3.84 5.54 11.60
N ILE A 135 -4.59 6.64 11.67
CA ILE A 135 -4.13 7.92 11.13
C ILE A 135 -3.39 8.66 12.24
N LYS A 136 -2.10 8.90 12.01
CA LYS A 136 -1.27 9.64 12.94
C LYS A 136 -1.53 11.13 12.79
N GLU A 137 -1.83 11.79 13.89
CA GLU A 137 -2.03 13.23 13.88
C GLU A 137 -0.71 13.96 13.68
N ARG A 138 -0.79 15.09 12.96
CA ARG A 138 0.33 15.99 12.78
C ARG A 138 0.42 16.96 13.94
N HIS A 139 1.58 17.02 14.57
CA HIS A 139 1.84 17.96 15.65
C HIS A 139 2.59 19.17 15.11
N PHE A 140 2.03 20.36 15.35
CA PHE A 140 2.59 21.62 14.83
C PHE A 140 3.60 22.27 15.77
N PHE A 141 3.65 21.85 17.02
CA PHE A 141 4.46 22.47 18.06
C PHE A 141 5.47 21.49 18.63
N GLN A 142 6.52 21.28 17.89
CA GLN A 142 7.60 20.40 18.34
C GLN A 142 8.95 21.03 18.12
#